data_9c3cc0591a3ec3c813724c00651ee23e
#
_entry.id   9c3cc0591a3ec3c813724c00651ee23e
#
_cell.length_a   1.000
_cell.length_b   1.000
_cell.length_c   1.000
_cell.angle_alpha   90.00
_cell.angle_beta   90.00
_cell.angle_gamma   90.00
#
_symmetry.space_group_name_H-M   'P 1'
#
loop_
_entity.id
_entity.type
_entity.pdbx_description
1 polymer ?
#
loop_
_entity_poly.entity_id
_entity_poly.type
_entity_poly.pdbx_seq_one_letter_code
_entity_poly.pdbx_strand_id
1 'polypeptide(L)'
;SKGISYDPIDTPLGLTRVLICYEVIFPDEILRSELRPDLIINISNDAWFNDYSGPYQHFSNAKFRSVESGLPTIRSSNKGISAIIDPYGREIKKLSLNEEGSIYSRLPQKIPETIYVRYKNFIVLALLFLYFLCYRKI
;
A
#
# COMPACT_ATOMS: atom_id res chain seq x y z
N SER A 1 -6.91 -17.05 -13.72
CA SER A 1 -6.30 -16.46 -14.94
C SER A 1 -5.65 -15.14 -14.59
N LYS A 2 -4.47 -14.86 -15.13
CA LYS A 2 -3.85 -13.52 -15.02
C LYS A 2 -4.77 -12.50 -15.71
N GLY A 3 -4.92 -11.33 -15.09
CA GLY A 3 -5.55 -10.18 -15.73
C GLY A 3 -4.77 -9.75 -16.98
N ILE A 4 -5.45 -9.11 -17.92
CA ILE A 4 -4.89 -8.70 -19.23
C ILE A 4 -4.10 -7.38 -19.05
N SER A 5 -4.42 -6.58 -18.05
CA SER A 5 -3.83 -5.27 -17.80
C SER A 5 -3.56 -5.05 -16.31
N TYR A 6 -2.57 -4.23 -16.02
CA TYR A 6 -2.27 -3.70 -14.69
C TYR A 6 -2.80 -2.27 -14.51
N ASP A 7 -3.62 -1.79 -15.43
CA ASP A 7 -4.16 -0.45 -15.33
C ASP A 7 -5.16 -0.34 -14.19
N PRO A 8 -5.16 0.80 -13.49
CA PRO A 8 -6.19 1.07 -12.52
C PRO A 8 -7.55 1.17 -13.20
N ILE A 9 -8.60 0.80 -12.49
CA ILE A 9 -9.97 0.83 -12.97
C ILE A 9 -10.66 2.13 -12.57
N ASP A 10 -11.52 2.64 -13.44
CA ASP A 10 -12.36 3.79 -13.12
C ASP A 10 -13.51 3.38 -12.20
N THR A 11 -13.67 4.10 -11.10
CA THR A 11 -14.72 3.86 -10.10
C THR A 11 -15.37 5.18 -9.69
N PRO A 12 -16.55 5.16 -9.05
CA PRO A 12 -17.14 6.38 -8.50
C PRO A 12 -16.25 7.12 -7.48
N LEU A 13 -15.19 6.48 -6.96
CA LEU A 13 -14.23 7.08 -6.03
C LEU A 13 -12.99 7.65 -6.75
N GLY A 14 -12.89 7.48 -8.05
CA GLY A 14 -11.76 7.85 -8.88
C GLY A 14 -11.01 6.65 -9.45
N LEU A 15 -9.88 6.91 -10.05
CA LEU A 15 -9.02 5.90 -10.67
C LEU A 15 -8.39 5.01 -9.58
N THR A 16 -8.76 3.75 -9.55
CA THR A 16 -8.54 2.85 -8.42
C THR A 16 -7.57 1.72 -8.77
N ARG A 17 -6.50 1.57 -8.00
CA ARG A 17 -5.66 0.37 -8.00
C ARG A 17 -6.25 -0.66 -7.06
N VAL A 18 -6.69 -1.79 -7.59
CA VAL A 18 -7.16 -2.92 -6.78
C VAL A 18 -6.00 -3.89 -6.57
N LEU A 19 -5.78 -4.26 -5.32
CA LEU A 19 -4.79 -5.26 -4.89
C LEU A 19 -5.52 -6.40 -4.17
N ILE A 20 -5.31 -7.60 -4.64
CA ILE A 20 -5.95 -8.78 -4.07
C ILE A 20 -4.99 -9.46 -3.10
N CYS A 21 -5.41 -9.53 -1.83
CA CYS A 21 -4.74 -10.25 -0.76
C CYS A 21 -3.23 -9.88 -0.68
N TYR A 22 -2.37 -10.82 -0.95
CA TYR A 22 -0.92 -10.73 -0.79
C TYR A 22 -0.22 -9.80 -1.80
N GLU A 23 -0.90 -9.36 -2.85
CA GLU A 23 -0.35 -8.39 -3.81
C GLU A 23 0.11 -7.09 -3.14
N VAL A 24 -0.52 -6.73 -2.01
CA VAL A 24 -0.16 -5.52 -1.25
C VAL A 24 1.26 -5.52 -0.69
N ILE A 25 1.91 -6.66 -0.56
CA ILE A 25 3.29 -6.72 -0.07
C ILE A 25 4.31 -6.28 -1.14
N PHE A 26 3.94 -6.29 -2.42
CA PHE A 26 4.82 -5.95 -3.53
C PHE A 26 4.68 -4.47 -3.91
N PRO A 27 5.72 -3.64 -3.68
CA PRO A 27 5.65 -2.20 -3.99
C PRO A 27 5.39 -1.92 -5.47
N ASP A 28 5.96 -2.72 -6.35
CA ASP A 28 5.87 -2.52 -7.80
C ASP A 28 4.46 -2.73 -8.35
N GLU A 29 3.60 -3.49 -7.67
CA GLU A 29 2.23 -3.73 -8.12
C GLU A 29 1.40 -2.45 -8.20
N ILE A 30 1.70 -1.44 -7.39
CA ILE A 30 0.99 -0.16 -7.40
C ILE A 30 1.42 0.71 -8.57
N LEU A 31 2.71 0.64 -8.92
CA LEU A 31 3.38 1.54 -9.87
C LEU A 31 3.58 0.91 -11.25
N ARG A 32 2.87 -0.18 -11.54
CA ARG A 32 3.02 -0.92 -12.81
C ARG A 32 2.38 -0.26 -14.03
N SER A 33 1.42 0.64 -13.81
CA SER A 33 0.75 1.39 -14.88
C SER A 33 1.37 2.77 -15.01
N GLU A 34 1.33 3.32 -16.23
CA GLU A 34 1.66 4.73 -16.49
C GLU A 34 0.58 5.66 -15.90
N LEU A 35 -0.64 5.15 -15.73
CA LEU A 35 -1.75 5.89 -15.12
C LEU A 35 -1.61 5.89 -13.61
N ARG A 36 -1.46 7.07 -13.02
CA ARG A 36 -1.39 7.21 -11.57
C ARG A 36 -2.77 7.09 -10.94
N PRO A 37 -3.01 6.11 -10.04
CA PRO A 37 -4.28 5.98 -9.34
C PRO A 37 -4.60 7.17 -8.43
N ASP A 38 -5.87 7.27 -8.03
CA ASP A 38 -6.32 8.19 -6.98
C ASP A 38 -6.32 7.53 -5.61
N LEU A 39 -6.53 6.21 -5.58
CA LEU A 39 -6.58 5.41 -4.36
C LEU A 39 -6.18 3.96 -4.62
N ILE A 40 -5.91 3.26 -3.52
CA ILE A 40 -5.70 1.82 -3.47
C ILE A 40 -6.90 1.18 -2.77
N ILE A 41 -7.44 0.09 -3.32
CA ILE A 41 -8.34 -0.82 -2.63
C ILE A 41 -7.61 -2.15 -2.46
N ASN A 42 -7.46 -2.60 -1.22
CA ASN A 42 -6.90 -3.90 -0.91
C ASN A 42 -7.98 -4.80 -0.29
N ILE A 43 -8.30 -5.88 -0.99
CA ILE A 43 -9.27 -6.89 -0.56
C ILE A 43 -8.50 -8.14 -0.16
N SER A 44 -8.65 -8.59 1.09
CA SER A 44 -7.83 -9.67 1.64
C SER A 44 -8.65 -10.69 2.44
N ASN A 45 -8.12 -11.88 2.52
CA ASN A 45 -8.56 -12.89 3.49
C ASN A 45 -7.33 -13.28 4.33
N ASP A 46 -7.27 -12.78 5.56
CA ASP A 46 -6.14 -13.00 6.46
C ASP A 46 -6.33 -14.24 7.37
N ALA A 47 -7.39 -15.03 7.16
CA ALA A 47 -7.67 -16.24 7.96
C ALA A 47 -6.52 -17.25 7.96
N TRP A 48 -5.66 -17.22 6.96
CA TRP A 48 -4.47 -18.08 6.84
C TRP A 48 -3.39 -17.82 7.89
N PHE A 49 -3.36 -16.63 8.47
CA PHE A 49 -2.29 -16.21 9.38
C PHE A 49 -2.60 -16.56 10.84
N ASN A 50 -3.80 -17.09 11.16
CA ASN A 50 -4.30 -17.18 12.52
C ASN A 50 -4.21 -15.83 13.27
N ASP A 51 -4.31 -15.83 14.59
CA ASP A 51 -4.30 -14.60 15.41
C ASP A 51 -2.89 -14.16 15.84
N TYR A 52 -1.84 -14.60 15.13
CA TYR A 52 -0.46 -14.24 15.42
C TYR A 52 -0.02 -12.91 14.75
N SER A 53 1.26 -12.75 14.51
CA SER A 53 1.83 -11.53 13.92
C SER A 53 1.49 -11.30 12.44
N GLY A 54 1.06 -12.33 11.72
CA GLY A 54 0.82 -12.29 10.28
C GLY A 54 -0.16 -11.20 9.85
N PRO A 55 -1.39 -11.12 10.41
CA PRO A 55 -2.35 -10.06 10.05
C PRO A 55 -1.82 -8.65 10.30
N TYR A 56 -1.06 -8.45 11.37
CA TYR A 56 -0.46 -7.14 11.70
C TYR A 56 0.65 -6.76 10.72
N GLN A 57 1.50 -7.71 10.33
CA GLN A 57 2.54 -7.50 9.33
C GLN A 57 1.92 -7.22 7.96
N HIS A 58 0.90 -7.97 7.58
CA HIS A 58 0.18 -7.78 6.33
C HIS A 58 -0.52 -6.41 6.28
N PHE A 59 -1.14 -5.99 7.38
CA PHE A 59 -1.71 -4.66 7.53
C PHE A 59 -0.65 -3.56 7.46
N SER A 60 0.51 -3.76 8.11
CA SER A 60 1.63 -2.82 8.04
C SER A 60 2.13 -2.63 6.61
N ASN A 61 2.17 -3.68 5.80
CA ASN A 61 2.49 -3.55 4.38
C ASN A 61 1.49 -2.66 3.64
N ALA A 62 0.18 -2.78 3.91
CA ALA A 62 -0.81 -1.89 3.32
C ALA A 62 -0.56 -0.41 3.70
N LYS A 63 -0.17 -0.13 4.94
CA LYS A 63 0.23 1.23 5.38
C LYS A 63 1.47 1.71 4.64
N PHE A 64 2.49 0.86 4.47
CA PHE A 64 3.66 1.22 3.67
C PHE A 64 3.30 1.55 2.23
N ARG A 65 2.39 0.80 1.61
CA ARG A 65 1.93 1.11 0.23
C ARG A 65 1.31 2.50 0.15
N SER A 66 0.50 2.90 1.14
CA SER A 66 -0.07 4.26 1.18
C SER A 66 1.03 5.33 1.22
N VAL A 67 2.01 5.16 2.12
CA VAL A 67 3.11 6.13 2.29
C VAL A 67 4.00 6.20 1.05
N GLU A 68 4.39 5.05 0.53
CA GLU A 68 5.29 4.96 -0.63
C GLU A 68 4.67 5.57 -1.89
N SER A 69 3.39 5.31 -2.13
CA SER A 69 2.68 5.80 -3.32
C SER A 69 2.11 7.21 -3.17
N GLY A 70 1.93 7.68 -1.92
CA GLY A 70 1.21 8.91 -1.64
C GLY A 70 -0.29 8.81 -1.92
N LEU A 71 -0.86 7.60 -1.81
CA LEU A 71 -2.26 7.31 -2.09
C LEU A 71 -2.98 6.86 -0.83
N PRO A 72 -4.26 7.24 -0.65
CA PRO A 72 -5.07 6.64 0.40
C PRO A 72 -5.35 5.17 0.07
N THR A 73 -5.47 4.34 1.10
CA THR A 73 -5.81 2.93 0.96
C THR A 73 -7.09 2.61 1.73
N ILE A 74 -8.02 1.95 1.04
CA ILE A 74 -9.18 1.29 1.65
C ILE A 74 -8.85 -0.19 1.70
N ARG A 75 -8.72 -0.73 2.91
CA ARG A 75 -8.49 -2.16 3.11
C ARG A 75 -9.71 -2.80 3.73
N SER A 76 -10.20 -3.86 3.08
CA SER A 76 -11.23 -4.76 3.59
C SER A 76 -10.63 -6.15 3.74
N SER A 77 -10.63 -6.68 4.95
CA SER A 77 -10.04 -7.99 5.24
C SER A 77 -11.01 -8.88 6.01
N ASN A 78 -11.21 -10.10 5.49
CA ASN A 78 -11.85 -11.16 6.25
C ASN A 78 -10.85 -11.70 7.27
N LYS A 79 -11.27 -11.79 8.55
CA LYS A 79 -10.42 -12.23 9.68
C LYS A 79 -9.06 -11.50 9.74
N GLY A 80 -9.05 -10.23 9.40
CA GLY A 80 -7.89 -9.38 9.44
C GLY A 80 -8.26 -7.97 9.86
N ILE A 81 -7.32 -7.05 9.73
CA ILE A 81 -7.54 -5.64 10.06
C ILE A 81 -8.08 -4.93 8.82
N SER A 82 -9.28 -4.35 8.95
CA SER A 82 -9.88 -3.48 7.92
C SER A 82 -9.67 -2.01 8.30
N ALA A 83 -9.31 -1.17 7.33
CA ALA A 83 -9.04 0.23 7.64
C ALA A 83 -9.15 1.14 6.43
N ILE A 84 -9.36 2.44 6.72
CA ILE A 84 -9.12 3.55 5.80
C ILE A 84 -7.85 4.23 6.25
N ILE A 85 -6.85 4.26 5.37
CA ILE A 85 -5.49 4.73 5.63
C ILE A 85 -5.24 5.93 4.74
N ASP A 86 -4.69 7.00 5.30
CA ASP A 86 -4.33 8.17 4.52
C ASP A 86 -2.94 8.03 3.84
N PRO A 87 -2.57 8.94 2.92
CA PRO A 87 -1.27 8.90 2.24
C PRO A 87 -0.04 9.03 3.15
N TYR A 88 -0.24 9.36 4.42
CA TYR A 88 0.83 9.41 5.43
C TYR A 88 0.89 8.17 6.31
N GLY A 89 0.08 7.13 6.00
CA GLY A 89 0.01 5.89 6.74
C GLY A 89 -0.80 5.96 8.05
N ARG A 90 -1.54 7.05 8.27
CA ARG A 90 -2.39 7.21 9.47
C ARG A 90 -3.71 6.46 9.29
N GLU A 91 -4.12 5.76 10.32
CA GLU A 91 -5.38 5.02 10.37
C GLU A 91 -6.53 6.00 10.67
N ILE A 92 -7.28 6.39 9.64
CA ILE A 92 -8.41 7.31 9.80
C ILE A 92 -9.57 6.63 10.52
N LYS A 93 -9.83 5.38 10.13
CA LYS A 93 -10.79 4.47 10.77
C LYS A 93 -10.27 3.04 10.65
N LYS A 94 -10.60 2.22 11.65
CA LYS A 94 -10.13 0.84 11.71
C LYS A 94 -11.16 -0.07 12.38
N LEU A 95 -11.26 -1.29 11.90
CA LEU A 95 -11.77 -2.47 12.62
C LEU A 95 -10.56 -3.33 12.96
N SER A 96 -10.43 -3.64 14.23
CA SER A 96 -9.31 -4.45 14.74
C SER A 96 -9.45 -5.92 14.31
N LEU A 97 -8.41 -6.70 14.58
CA LEU A 97 -8.45 -8.13 14.36
C LEU A 97 -9.63 -8.75 15.14
N ASN A 98 -10.38 -9.63 14.47
CA ASN A 98 -11.57 -10.29 14.99
C ASN A 98 -12.75 -9.34 15.34
N GLU A 99 -12.71 -8.09 14.89
CA GLU A 99 -13.81 -7.15 15.01
C GLU A 99 -14.65 -7.19 13.73
N GLU A 100 -15.97 -7.39 13.89
CA GLU A 100 -16.93 -7.38 12.79
C GLU A 100 -17.66 -6.04 12.74
N GLY A 101 -17.88 -5.50 11.53
CA GLY A 101 -18.60 -4.26 11.39
C GLY A 101 -18.37 -3.57 10.04
N SER A 102 -18.79 -2.32 9.98
CA SER A 102 -18.55 -1.43 8.84
C SER A 102 -18.00 -0.09 9.33
N ILE A 103 -17.12 0.48 8.52
CA ILE A 103 -16.53 1.78 8.79
C ILE A 103 -16.92 2.75 7.69
N TYR A 104 -17.23 3.97 8.09
CA TYR A 104 -17.59 5.07 7.20
C TYR A 104 -16.66 6.24 7.45
N SER A 105 -16.11 6.80 6.39
CA SER A 105 -15.29 8.01 6.45
C SER A 105 -15.30 8.74 5.11
N ARG A 106 -14.90 10.00 5.13
CA ARG A 106 -14.51 10.69 3.91
C ARG A 106 -13.20 10.06 3.42
N LEU A 107 -13.10 9.85 2.11
CA LEU A 107 -11.87 9.37 1.50
C LEU A 107 -10.79 10.46 1.61
N PRO A 108 -9.62 10.16 2.20
CA PRO A 108 -8.49 11.08 2.17
C PRO A 108 -8.03 11.34 0.74
N GLN A 109 -7.57 12.54 0.47
CA GLN A 109 -7.06 12.88 -0.86
C GLN A 109 -5.63 12.37 -1.03
N LYS A 110 -5.29 11.95 -2.27
CA LYS A 110 -3.90 11.65 -2.63
C LYS A 110 -3.02 12.89 -2.51
N ILE A 111 -1.76 12.69 -2.16
CA ILE A 111 -0.74 13.74 -2.18
C ILE A 111 0.05 13.70 -3.51
N PRO A 112 0.86 14.72 -3.83
CA PRO A 112 1.78 14.66 -4.96
C PRO A 112 2.66 13.40 -4.92
N GLU A 113 3.26 13.06 -6.05
CA GLU A 113 4.17 11.91 -6.12
C GLU A 113 5.26 11.98 -5.07
N THR A 114 5.43 10.88 -4.36
CA THR A 114 6.48 10.76 -3.35
C THR A 114 7.85 10.62 -4.01
N ILE A 115 8.89 10.87 -3.23
CA ILE A 115 10.27 10.62 -3.66
C ILE A 115 10.46 9.14 -4.03
N TYR A 116 9.79 8.24 -3.30
CA TYR A 116 9.85 6.81 -3.58
C TYR A 116 9.24 6.45 -4.96
N VAL A 117 8.09 7.02 -5.33
CA VAL A 117 7.48 6.82 -6.66
C VAL A 117 8.46 7.22 -7.76
N ARG A 118 9.14 8.35 -7.59
CA ARG A 118 10.03 8.94 -8.59
C ARG A 118 11.36 8.20 -8.72
N TYR A 119 11.96 7.80 -7.62
CA TYR A 119 13.33 7.28 -7.61
C TYR A 119 13.43 5.81 -7.21
N LYS A 120 12.36 5.21 -6.66
CA LYS A 120 12.32 3.81 -6.20
C LYS A 120 13.58 3.47 -5.37
N ASN A 121 14.20 2.34 -5.69
CA ASN A 121 15.38 1.86 -4.99
C ASN A 121 16.69 2.57 -5.38
N PHE A 122 16.68 3.48 -6.36
CA PHE A 122 17.90 4.19 -6.76
C PHE A 122 18.51 5.02 -5.62
N ILE A 123 17.68 5.54 -4.70
CA ILE A 123 18.18 6.29 -3.54
C ILE A 123 19.06 5.39 -2.65
N VAL A 124 18.60 4.18 -2.39
CA VAL A 124 19.36 3.21 -1.56
C VAL A 124 20.67 2.84 -2.26
N LEU A 125 20.63 2.60 -3.57
CA LEU A 125 21.82 2.29 -4.36
C LEU A 125 22.81 3.47 -4.36
N ALA A 126 22.33 4.70 -4.49
CA ALA A 126 23.18 5.88 -4.43
C ALA A 126 23.84 6.06 -3.06
N LEU A 127 23.09 5.85 -1.97
CA LEU A 127 23.64 5.90 -0.61
C LEU A 127 24.68 4.81 -0.36
N LEU A 128 24.43 3.59 -0.81
CA LEU A 128 25.40 2.51 -0.74
C LEU A 128 26.67 2.82 -1.53
N PHE A 129 26.51 3.37 -2.73
CA PHE A 129 27.66 3.76 -3.55
C PHE A 129 28.49 4.86 -2.88
N LEU A 130 27.85 5.88 -2.33
CA LEU A 130 28.54 6.93 -1.56
C LEU A 130 29.24 6.38 -0.34
N TYR A 131 28.62 5.46 0.39
CA TYR A 131 29.24 4.78 1.53
C TYR A 131 30.52 4.05 1.11
N PHE A 132 30.51 3.27 0.03
CA PHE A 132 31.69 2.58 -0.47
C PHE A 132 32.79 3.52 -0.94
N LEU A 133 32.45 4.66 -1.55
CA LEU A 133 33.42 5.68 -1.94
C LEU A 133 34.12 6.30 -0.73
N CYS A 134 33.37 6.59 0.33
CA CYS A 134 33.92 7.12 1.58
C CYS A 134 34.79 6.07 2.29
N TYR A 135 34.32 4.82 2.35
CA TYR A 135 35.07 3.72 2.99
C TYR A 135 36.42 3.44 2.32
N ARG A 136 36.50 3.57 1.00
CA ARG A 136 37.77 3.37 0.25
C ARG A 136 38.83 4.43 0.50
N LYS A 137 38.47 5.56 1.14
CA LYS A 137 39.41 6.67 1.45
C LYS A 137 39.97 6.60 2.88
N ILE A 138 39.50 5.65 3.70
CA ILE A 138 40.02 5.33 5.03
C ILE A 138 40.98 4.14 4.91
#